data_1a52b820752fb54906058afa30ddac27
#
_entry.id   1a52b820752fb54906058afa30ddac27
#
_cell.length_a   1.000
_cell.length_b   1.000
_cell.length_c   1.000
_cell.angle_alpha   90.00
_cell.angle_beta   90.00
_cell.angle_gamma   90.00
#
_symmetry.space_group_name_H-M   'P 1'
#
loop_
_entity.id
_entity.type
_entity.pdbx_description
1 polymer ?
#
loop_
_entity_poly.entity_id
_entity_poly.type
_entity_poly.pdbx_seq_one_letter_code
_entity_poly.pdbx_strand_id
1 'polypeptide(L)'
;MQALLESILDEVRPLIGLGKVADYIPALADVPANQLGIAVYGNDGTAYCAGDADTLFSVQSISKVFSLVQAIDHGGESIWERLGHEPSGQPFNSMVQLEFERGRPRNPFINAGALVICDINQSRFAVPILSMRDFVRRLSGNPQILVNSVVAESEAQHGARNAAMAYLMKSFGNFHNDVDAVLHSYFNYCALQMSCLDLARAFSFLANEGVSAHSGEQVLTARQTKQVNSIMATSGLYDEAGNFAYRVGLPGKSG
;
A
#
# COMPACT_ATOMS: atom_id res chain seq x y z
N MET A 1 15.78 -8.37 -20.49
CA MET A 1 14.87 -7.57 -19.66
C MET A 1 15.22 -6.08 -19.74
N GLN A 2 16.46 -5.66 -19.54
CA GLN A 2 16.85 -4.23 -19.53
C GLN A 2 16.35 -3.45 -20.76
N ALA A 3 16.68 -3.90 -21.97
CA ALA A 3 16.22 -3.26 -23.21
C ALA A 3 14.69 -3.22 -23.37
N LEU A 4 13.97 -4.17 -22.77
CA LEU A 4 12.51 -4.16 -22.77
C LEU A 4 11.97 -3.02 -21.86
N LEU A 5 12.55 -2.80 -20.68
CA LEU A 5 12.14 -1.71 -19.81
C LEU A 5 12.41 -0.35 -20.45
N GLU A 6 13.56 -0.18 -21.11
CA GLU A 6 13.90 1.03 -21.85
C GLU A 6 12.89 1.30 -22.99
N SER A 7 12.56 0.25 -23.76
CA SER A 7 11.55 0.35 -24.82
C SER A 7 10.16 0.72 -24.27
N ILE A 8 9.75 0.16 -23.13
CA ILE A 8 8.48 0.51 -22.49
C ILE A 8 8.47 1.99 -22.06
N LEU A 9 9.57 2.49 -21.47
CA LEU A 9 9.66 3.90 -21.10
C LEU A 9 9.59 4.83 -22.31
N ASP A 10 10.26 4.48 -23.42
CA ASP A 10 10.22 5.28 -24.64
C ASP A 10 8.81 5.34 -25.24
N GLU A 11 8.06 4.22 -25.17
CA GLU A 11 6.66 4.17 -25.63
C GLU A 11 5.72 4.99 -24.73
N VAL A 12 5.94 4.96 -23.40
CA VAL A 12 5.06 5.63 -22.43
C VAL A 12 5.41 7.11 -22.22
N ARG A 13 6.68 7.50 -22.41
CA ARG A 13 7.15 8.88 -22.21
C ARG A 13 6.33 9.97 -22.93
N PRO A 14 5.85 9.78 -24.17
CA PRO A 14 4.97 10.76 -24.82
C PRO A 14 3.62 10.99 -24.14
N LEU A 15 3.21 10.11 -23.22
CA LEU A 15 1.97 10.24 -22.44
C LEU A 15 2.13 11.11 -21.19
N ILE A 16 3.36 11.51 -20.83
CA ILE A 16 3.62 12.43 -19.72
C ILE A 16 2.88 13.75 -19.99
N GLY A 17 2.13 14.21 -18.97
CA GLY A 17 1.31 15.42 -19.07
C GLY A 17 -0.14 15.18 -19.46
N LEU A 18 -0.54 13.96 -19.87
CA LEU A 18 -1.96 13.63 -20.07
C LEU A 18 -2.70 13.42 -18.75
N GLY A 19 -1.97 13.01 -17.70
CA GLY A 19 -2.49 12.90 -16.34
C GLY A 19 -2.23 14.17 -15.51
N LYS A 20 -2.64 14.11 -14.26
CA LYS A 20 -2.40 15.17 -13.27
C LYS A 20 -1.65 14.59 -12.08
N VAL A 21 -0.65 15.31 -11.58
CA VAL A 21 0.00 14.99 -10.31
C VAL A 21 -1.03 15.04 -9.19
N ALA A 22 -0.95 14.11 -8.24
CA ALA A 22 -1.83 14.10 -7.08
C ALA A 22 -1.67 15.40 -6.28
N ASP A 23 -2.77 16.09 -6.00
CA ASP A 23 -2.78 17.38 -5.34
C ASP A 23 -3.78 17.45 -4.17
N TYR A 24 -4.26 16.29 -3.70
CA TYR A 24 -5.18 16.23 -2.57
C TYR A 24 -4.54 16.60 -1.23
N ILE A 25 -3.21 16.61 -1.14
CA ILE A 25 -2.42 17.25 -0.09
C ILE A 25 -1.31 18.11 -0.73
N PRO A 26 -0.98 19.28 -0.15
CA PRO A 26 0.01 20.19 -0.72
C PRO A 26 1.38 19.53 -0.95
N ALA A 27 1.84 18.67 -0.04
CA ALA A 27 3.14 18.02 -0.15
C ALA A 27 3.31 17.09 -1.38
N LEU A 28 2.22 16.67 -2.02
CA LEU A 28 2.26 15.90 -3.27
C LEU A 28 2.18 16.79 -4.52
N ALA A 29 1.54 17.95 -4.41
CA ALA A 29 1.35 18.85 -5.55
C ALA A 29 2.68 19.37 -6.14
N ASP A 30 3.73 19.41 -5.34
CA ASP A 30 5.08 19.89 -5.74
C ASP A 30 5.95 18.79 -6.38
N VAL A 31 5.44 17.54 -6.50
CA VAL A 31 6.18 16.45 -7.13
C VAL A 31 6.33 16.72 -8.64
N PRO A 32 7.56 16.62 -9.21
CA PRO A 32 7.76 16.86 -10.63
C PRO A 32 6.93 15.93 -11.51
N ALA A 33 6.12 16.50 -12.41
CA ALA A 33 5.18 15.75 -13.25
C ALA A 33 5.85 14.91 -14.34
N ASN A 34 7.14 15.08 -14.59
CA ASN A 34 7.89 14.42 -15.66
C ASN A 34 8.73 13.23 -15.17
N GLN A 35 8.66 12.87 -13.90
CA GLN A 35 9.34 11.69 -13.37
C GLN A 35 8.66 10.42 -13.87
N LEU A 36 9.45 9.50 -14.41
CA LEU A 36 8.99 8.21 -14.92
C LEU A 36 10.07 7.15 -14.71
N GLY A 37 9.79 6.18 -13.87
CA GLY A 37 10.70 5.07 -13.57
C GLY A 37 9.99 3.73 -13.55
N ILE A 38 10.74 2.68 -13.87
CA ILE A 38 10.27 1.29 -13.80
C ILE A 38 11.38 0.41 -13.22
N ALA A 39 11.01 -0.52 -12.35
CA ALA A 39 11.90 -1.53 -11.82
C ALA A 39 11.24 -2.91 -11.84
N VAL A 40 12.04 -3.92 -12.13
CA VAL A 40 11.68 -5.35 -12.03
C VAL A 40 12.73 -6.05 -11.18
N TYR A 41 12.27 -6.86 -10.24
CA TYR A 41 13.12 -7.69 -9.41
C TYR A 41 12.74 -9.16 -9.59
N GLY A 42 13.66 -9.94 -10.14
CA GLY A 42 13.44 -11.36 -10.42
C GLY A 42 13.58 -12.24 -9.18
N ASN A 43 12.98 -13.43 -9.22
CA ASN A 43 13.12 -14.42 -8.14
C ASN A 43 14.55 -14.99 -8.03
N ASP A 44 15.38 -14.76 -9.04
CA ASP A 44 16.82 -15.07 -9.04
C ASP A 44 17.67 -13.96 -8.38
N GLY A 45 17.04 -12.92 -7.85
CA GLY A 45 17.71 -11.77 -7.24
C GLY A 45 18.20 -10.73 -8.24
N THR A 46 17.95 -10.89 -9.54
CA THR A 46 18.38 -9.94 -10.56
C THR A 46 17.47 -8.72 -10.60
N ALA A 47 18.04 -7.52 -10.54
CA ALA A 47 17.33 -6.25 -10.66
C ALA A 47 17.52 -5.63 -12.05
N TYR A 48 16.44 -5.09 -12.61
CA TYR A 48 16.42 -4.31 -13.84
C TYR A 48 15.69 -3.00 -13.59
N CYS A 49 16.30 -1.88 -13.98
CA CYS A 49 15.78 -0.54 -13.74
C CYS A 49 15.92 0.32 -14.99
N ALA A 50 14.93 1.19 -15.23
CA ALA A 50 15.04 2.20 -16.28
C ALA A 50 14.34 3.49 -15.87
N GLY A 51 14.78 4.64 -16.43
CA GLY A 51 14.29 5.97 -16.06
C GLY A 51 14.63 6.36 -14.64
N ASP A 52 13.71 7.03 -13.96
CA ASP A 52 13.87 7.58 -12.61
C ASP A 52 13.64 6.54 -11.50
N ALA A 53 14.02 5.27 -11.74
CA ALA A 53 13.71 4.14 -10.86
C ALA A 53 14.31 4.24 -9.45
N ASP A 54 15.39 5.01 -9.27
CA ASP A 54 16.06 5.25 -7.98
C ASP A 54 15.56 6.52 -7.27
N THR A 55 14.70 7.31 -7.93
CA THR A 55 14.13 8.50 -7.32
C THR A 55 13.18 8.12 -6.19
N LEU A 56 13.37 8.73 -5.02
CA LEU A 56 12.52 8.49 -3.85
C LEU A 56 11.17 9.19 -3.98
N PHE A 57 10.12 8.48 -3.62
CA PHE A 57 8.76 9.03 -3.52
C PHE A 57 8.04 8.46 -2.29
N SER A 58 6.99 9.13 -1.82
CA SER A 58 6.15 8.61 -0.76
C SER A 58 5.26 7.49 -1.30
N VAL A 59 5.26 6.32 -0.65
CA VAL A 59 4.59 5.12 -1.16
C VAL A 59 3.07 5.18 -1.11
N GLN A 60 2.54 6.13 -0.36
CA GLN A 60 1.11 6.37 -0.23
C GLN A 60 0.30 5.06 0.00
N SER A 61 -0.74 4.82 -0.76
CA SER A 61 -1.60 3.65 -0.59
C SER A 61 -0.93 2.30 -0.88
N ILE A 62 0.28 2.26 -1.43
CA ILE A 62 1.06 1.03 -1.54
C ILE A 62 1.41 0.48 -0.14
N SER A 63 1.57 1.35 0.86
CA SER A 63 1.80 0.99 2.26
C SER A 63 0.74 0.05 2.85
N LYS A 64 -0.49 0.07 2.32
CA LYS A 64 -1.59 -0.79 2.77
C LYS A 64 -1.29 -2.28 2.59
N VAL A 65 -0.49 -2.63 1.57
CA VAL A 65 -0.05 -4.01 1.36
C VAL A 65 0.91 -4.44 2.47
N PHE A 66 1.90 -3.62 2.81
CA PHE A 66 2.81 -3.89 3.94
C PHE A 66 2.06 -4.01 5.26
N SER A 67 1.12 -3.09 5.52
CA SER A 67 0.29 -3.10 6.72
C SER A 67 -0.56 -4.36 6.84
N LEU A 68 -1.18 -4.80 5.73
CA LEU A 68 -1.94 -6.04 5.67
C LEU A 68 -1.06 -7.27 5.95
N VAL A 69 0.13 -7.33 5.33
CA VAL A 69 1.07 -8.44 5.53
C VAL A 69 1.48 -8.55 6.99
N GLN A 70 1.81 -7.45 7.66
CA GLN A 70 2.09 -7.45 9.10
C GLN A 70 0.89 -7.94 9.93
N ALA A 71 -0.33 -7.50 9.59
CA ALA A 71 -1.53 -7.91 10.30
C ALA A 71 -1.81 -9.42 10.13
N ILE A 72 -1.59 -9.97 8.93
CA ILE A 72 -1.76 -11.41 8.65
C ILE A 72 -0.71 -12.24 9.40
N ASP A 73 0.55 -11.82 9.39
CA ASP A 73 1.63 -12.53 10.06
C ASP A 73 1.37 -12.69 11.57
N HIS A 74 0.85 -11.63 12.21
CA HIS A 74 0.61 -11.62 13.65
C HIS A 74 -0.81 -12.01 14.08
N GLY A 75 -1.81 -11.77 13.23
CA GLY A 75 -3.25 -11.96 13.54
C GLY A 75 -3.86 -13.19 12.87
N GLY A 76 -3.25 -13.73 11.84
CA GLY A 76 -3.78 -14.86 11.08
C GLY A 76 -5.18 -14.58 10.52
N GLU A 77 -6.04 -15.57 10.61
CA GLU A 77 -7.43 -15.49 10.10
C GLU A 77 -8.34 -14.56 10.93
N SER A 78 -7.98 -14.22 12.18
CA SER A 78 -8.82 -13.37 13.04
C SER A 78 -9.01 -11.94 12.52
N ILE A 79 -8.12 -11.46 11.68
CA ILE A 79 -8.26 -10.12 11.07
C ILE A 79 -9.54 -10.01 10.25
N TRP A 80 -9.98 -11.12 9.61
CA TRP A 80 -11.15 -11.14 8.73
C TRP A 80 -12.49 -11.08 9.48
N GLU A 81 -12.48 -11.17 10.80
CA GLU A 81 -13.65 -10.89 11.62
C GLU A 81 -14.05 -9.41 11.56
N ARG A 82 -13.07 -8.52 11.36
CA ARG A 82 -13.21 -7.06 11.40
C ARG A 82 -13.37 -6.40 10.04
N LEU A 83 -12.99 -7.08 8.96
CA LEU A 83 -13.11 -6.59 7.58
C LEU A 83 -13.33 -7.76 6.63
N GLY A 84 -13.81 -7.45 5.43
CA GLY A 84 -14.01 -8.42 4.36
C GLY A 84 -12.82 -8.51 3.39
N HIS A 85 -13.06 -9.22 2.29
CA HIS A 85 -12.12 -9.40 1.18
C HIS A 85 -12.81 -9.21 -0.19
N GLU A 86 -13.98 -8.57 -0.20
CA GLU A 86 -14.78 -8.32 -1.39
C GLU A 86 -14.46 -6.97 -2.03
N PRO A 87 -14.52 -6.82 -3.36
CA PRO A 87 -14.40 -5.53 -4.01
C PRO A 87 -15.49 -4.57 -3.54
N SER A 88 -15.17 -3.28 -3.44
CA SER A 88 -16.13 -2.30 -2.92
C SER A 88 -17.13 -1.82 -3.97
N GLY A 89 -16.75 -1.76 -5.23
CA GLY A 89 -17.57 -1.16 -6.29
C GLY A 89 -17.84 0.35 -6.10
N GLN A 90 -17.17 0.97 -5.13
CA GLN A 90 -17.30 2.38 -4.75
C GLN A 90 -15.89 3.00 -4.64
N PRO A 91 -15.77 4.35 -4.74
CA PRO A 91 -14.50 5.02 -4.51
C PRO A 91 -13.87 4.65 -3.16
N PHE A 92 -12.53 4.62 -3.12
CA PHE A 92 -11.73 4.15 -1.98
C PHE A 92 -12.00 4.83 -0.64
N ASN A 93 -12.67 5.99 -0.66
CA ASN A 93 -13.00 6.82 0.51
C ASN A 93 -14.51 7.00 0.70
N SER A 94 -15.35 6.12 0.15
CA SER A 94 -16.80 6.16 0.32
C SER A 94 -17.21 5.81 1.75
N MET A 95 -18.11 6.61 2.32
CA MET A 95 -18.68 6.38 3.66
C MET A 95 -20.04 5.69 3.61
N VAL A 96 -20.79 5.85 2.51
CA VAL A 96 -22.16 5.35 2.39
C VAL A 96 -22.21 3.83 2.58
N GLN A 97 -21.32 3.11 1.89
CA GLN A 97 -21.26 1.66 2.01
C GLN A 97 -20.81 1.21 3.40
N LEU A 98 -19.87 1.93 4.01
CA LEU A 98 -19.38 1.63 5.35
C LEU A 98 -20.49 1.71 6.40
N GLU A 99 -21.43 2.66 6.25
CA GLU A 99 -22.58 2.77 7.12
C GLU A 99 -23.57 1.62 6.92
N PHE A 100 -23.88 1.26 5.66
CA PHE A 100 -24.72 0.09 5.37
C PHE A 100 -24.16 -1.21 5.95
N GLU A 101 -22.85 -1.37 5.93
CA GLU A 101 -22.15 -2.55 6.44
C GLU A 101 -21.76 -2.43 7.92
N ARG A 102 -22.40 -1.49 8.63
CA ARG A 102 -22.25 -1.28 10.09
C ARG A 102 -20.78 -1.18 10.52
N GLY A 103 -20.01 -0.38 9.80
CA GLY A 103 -18.62 -0.12 10.11
C GLY A 103 -17.67 -1.26 9.79
N ARG A 104 -18.07 -2.27 9.02
CA ARG A 104 -17.19 -3.35 8.56
C ARG A 104 -16.75 -3.10 7.12
N PRO A 105 -15.48 -2.72 6.88
CA PRO A 105 -14.97 -2.46 5.52
C PRO A 105 -14.97 -3.73 4.65
N ARG A 106 -15.23 -3.59 3.37
CA ARG A 106 -15.26 -4.69 2.41
C ARG A 106 -13.92 -5.34 2.13
N ASN A 107 -12.84 -4.58 2.17
CA ASN A 107 -11.49 -5.09 1.93
C ASN A 107 -10.43 -4.18 2.57
N PRO A 108 -9.18 -4.65 2.73
CA PRO A 108 -8.10 -3.91 3.38
C PRO A 108 -7.52 -2.75 2.55
N PHE A 109 -7.89 -2.59 1.28
CA PHE A 109 -7.29 -1.62 0.37
C PHE A 109 -8.08 -0.33 0.20
N ILE A 110 -9.40 -0.30 0.50
CA ILE A 110 -10.13 0.95 0.72
C ILE A 110 -9.67 1.60 2.02
N ASN A 111 -9.80 2.93 2.14
CA ASN A 111 -9.25 3.64 3.30
C ASN A 111 -9.81 3.14 4.63
N ALA A 112 -11.11 2.88 4.72
CA ALA A 112 -11.72 2.31 5.93
C ALA A 112 -11.08 0.98 6.34
N GLY A 113 -10.83 0.08 5.38
CA GLY A 113 -10.17 -1.19 5.63
C GLY A 113 -8.72 -1.04 6.07
N ALA A 114 -7.98 -0.14 5.42
CA ALA A 114 -6.61 0.16 5.81
C ALA A 114 -6.52 0.74 7.23
N LEU A 115 -7.49 1.55 7.64
CA LEU A 115 -7.58 2.07 9.01
C LEU A 115 -7.87 0.96 10.03
N VAL A 116 -8.74 -0.02 9.71
CA VAL A 116 -8.96 -1.20 10.58
C VAL A 116 -7.69 -2.04 10.69
N ILE A 117 -6.97 -2.27 9.59
CA ILE A 117 -5.68 -2.98 9.63
C ILE A 117 -4.65 -2.21 10.47
N CYS A 118 -4.60 -0.89 10.34
CA CYS A 118 -3.73 -0.05 11.15
C CYS A 118 -4.10 -0.12 12.64
N ASP A 119 -5.40 -0.14 12.98
CA ASP A 119 -5.90 -0.32 14.34
C ASP A 119 -5.52 -1.70 14.91
N ILE A 120 -5.58 -2.77 14.10
CA ILE A 120 -5.09 -4.09 14.48
C ILE A 120 -3.59 -4.04 14.80
N ASN A 121 -2.78 -3.43 13.92
CA ASN A 121 -1.34 -3.29 14.12
C ASN A 121 -1.01 -2.40 15.33
N GLN A 122 -1.81 -1.37 15.60
CA GLN A 122 -1.69 -0.51 16.79
C GLN A 122 -1.81 -1.32 18.09
N SER A 123 -2.66 -2.34 18.13
CA SER A 123 -2.80 -3.24 19.28
C SER A 123 -1.65 -4.25 19.41
N ARG A 124 -0.88 -4.48 18.36
CA ARG A 124 0.15 -5.54 18.31
C ARG A 124 1.57 -5.02 18.52
N PHE A 125 1.86 -3.81 18.06
CA PHE A 125 3.20 -3.25 18.12
C PHE A 125 3.31 -2.14 19.17
N ALA A 126 4.37 -2.17 19.97
CA ALA A 126 4.63 -1.12 20.96
C ALA A 126 4.85 0.26 20.30
N VAL A 127 5.50 0.29 19.13
CA VAL A 127 5.72 1.48 18.31
C VAL A 127 5.44 1.12 16.84
N PRO A 128 4.17 1.22 16.39
CA PRO A 128 3.76 0.73 15.05
C PRO A 128 4.53 1.35 13.89
N ILE A 129 4.86 2.65 13.96
CA ILE A 129 5.61 3.36 12.92
C ILE A 129 7.02 2.79 12.76
N LEU A 130 7.72 2.53 13.86
CA LEU A 130 9.05 1.93 13.83
C LEU A 130 8.99 0.49 13.32
N SER A 131 7.99 -0.27 13.77
CA SER A 131 7.78 -1.65 13.30
C SER A 131 7.57 -1.70 11.79
N MET A 132 6.74 -0.81 11.24
CA MET A 132 6.50 -0.72 9.79
C MET A 132 7.78 -0.32 9.04
N ARG A 133 8.48 0.72 9.50
CA ARG A 133 9.74 1.15 8.89
C ARG A 133 10.78 0.03 8.85
N ASP A 134 10.96 -0.65 9.97
CA ASP A 134 11.98 -1.71 10.08
C ASP A 134 11.56 -2.94 9.26
N PHE A 135 10.26 -3.21 9.13
CA PHE A 135 9.72 -4.23 8.25
C PHE A 135 10.03 -3.95 6.77
N VAL A 136 9.76 -2.74 6.27
CA VAL A 136 10.05 -2.41 4.86
C VAL A 136 11.55 -2.34 4.58
N ARG A 137 12.37 -1.89 5.55
CA ARG A 137 13.83 -1.93 5.45
C ARG A 137 14.36 -3.35 5.29
N ARG A 138 13.83 -4.27 6.08
CA ARG A 138 14.20 -5.69 6.03
C ARG A 138 13.81 -6.32 4.68
N LEU A 139 12.60 -6.06 4.20
CA LEU A 139 12.11 -6.61 2.93
C LEU A 139 12.85 -6.03 1.71
N SER A 140 13.16 -4.75 1.72
CA SER A 140 13.87 -4.09 0.61
C SER A 140 15.39 -4.26 0.67
N GLY A 141 15.94 -4.61 1.85
CA GLY A 141 17.37 -4.59 2.10
C GLY A 141 17.97 -3.18 2.15
N ASN A 142 17.14 -2.14 2.26
CA ASN A 142 17.57 -0.74 2.30
C ASN A 142 17.38 -0.14 3.71
N PRO A 143 18.43 -0.01 4.53
CA PRO A 143 18.33 0.56 5.87
C PRO A 143 18.10 2.08 5.88
N GLN A 144 18.20 2.76 4.73
CA GLN A 144 18.06 4.20 4.61
C GLN A 144 16.60 4.66 4.44
N ILE A 145 15.64 3.74 4.29
CA ILE A 145 14.23 4.10 4.19
C ILE A 145 13.78 4.86 5.44
N LEU A 146 13.18 6.02 5.22
CA LEU A 146 12.68 6.94 6.24
C LEU A 146 11.23 7.32 5.96
N VAL A 147 10.58 7.87 6.96
CA VAL A 147 9.30 8.56 6.80
C VAL A 147 9.58 10.02 6.42
N ASN A 148 8.91 10.53 5.39
CA ASN A 148 8.91 11.95 5.06
C ASN A 148 7.95 12.69 6.02
N SER A 149 8.50 13.42 6.98
CA SER A 149 7.70 14.12 7.99
C SER A 149 6.81 15.21 7.38
N VAL A 150 7.23 15.86 6.29
CA VAL A 150 6.43 16.89 5.61
C VAL A 150 5.19 16.26 4.98
N VAL A 151 5.34 15.11 4.33
CA VAL A 151 4.20 14.37 3.76
C VAL A 151 3.28 13.86 4.87
N ALA A 152 3.83 13.29 5.94
CA ALA A 152 3.03 12.78 7.05
C ALA A 152 2.21 13.88 7.74
N GLU A 153 2.82 15.06 7.94
CA GLU A 153 2.12 16.22 8.50
C GLU A 153 1.04 16.75 7.56
N SER A 154 1.34 16.82 6.26
CA SER A 154 0.37 17.23 5.24
C SER A 154 -0.83 16.28 5.18
N GLU A 155 -0.63 14.96 5.26
CA GLU A 155 -1.70 13.96 5.39
C GLU A 155 -2.53 14.19 6.66
N ALA A 156 -1.89 14.47 7.80
CA ALA A 156 -2.59 14.73 9.05
C ALA A 156 -3.48 15.98 8.98
N GLN A 157 -2.98 17.06 8.40
CA GLN A 157 -3.73 18.31 8.25
C GLN A 157 -4.96 18.18 7.31
N HIS A 158 -4.91 17.26 6.34
CA HIS A 158 -5.97 17.03 5.36
C HIS A 158 -6.74 15.73 5.62
N GLY A 159 -6.51 15.07 6.75
CA GLY A 159 -7.01 13.74 7.11
C GLY A 159 -8.46 13.68 7.58
N ALA A 160 -9.25 14.76 7.54
CA ALA A 160 -10.60 14.83 8.12
C ALA A 160 -11.54 13.71 7.66
N ARG A 161 -11.48 13.30 6.39
CA ARG A 161 -12.30 12.20 5.87
C ARG A 161 -11.89 10.85 6.47
N ASN A 162 -10.60 10.61 6.66
CA ASN A 162 -10.10 9.40 7.33
C ASN A 162 -10.54 9.38 8.80
N ALA A 163 -10.49 10.51 9.50
CA ALA A 163 -10.99 10.65 10.86
C ALA A 163 -12.49 10.33 10.93
N ALA A 164 -13.31 10.87 10.02
CA ALA A 164 -14.73 10.60 9.97
C ALA A 164 -15.04 9.10 9.79
N MET A 165 -14.30 8.40 8.91
CA MET A 165 -14.43 6.95 8.74
C MET A 165 -14.04 6.19 10.01
N ALA A 166 -12.95 6.57 10.67
CA ALA A 166 -12.49 5.93 11.91
C ALA A 166 -13.52 6.09 13.04
N TYR A 167 -14.06 7.29 13.25
CA TYR A 167 -15.11 7.52 14.23
C TYR A 167 -16.42 6.81 13.89
N LEU A 168 -16.79 6.71 12.61
CA LEU A 168 -17.96 5.93 12.17
C LEU A 168 -17.76 4.44 12.53
N MET A 169 -16.61 3.86 12.20
CA MET A 169 -16.29 2.46 12.57
C MET A 169 -16.26 2.27 14.09
N LYS A 170 -15.74 3.24 14.84
CA LYS A 170 -15.75 3.22 16.31
C LYS A 170 -17.15 3.22 16.88
N SER A 171 -18.09 3.96 16.30
CA SER A 171 -19.50 3.98 16.73
C SER A 171 -20.21 2.64 16.57
N PHE A 172 -19.74 1.81 15.62
CA PHE A 172 -20.21 0.43 15.43
C PHE A 172 -19.39 -0.62 16.22
N GLY A 173 -18.40 -0.19 17.01
CA GLY A 173 -17.54 -1.09 17.79
C GLY A 173 -16.41 -1.76 16.99
N ASN A 174 -16.18 -1.36 15.74
CA ASN A 174 -15.13 -1.94 14.88
C ASN A 174 -13.85 -1.07 14.83
N PHE A 175 -13.53 -0.34 15.91
CA PHE A 175 -12.29 0.42 16.03
C PHE A 175 -11.92 0.50 17.51
N HIS A 176 -10.79 -0.10 17.91
CA HIS A 176 -10.52 -0.43 19.31
C HIS A 176 -9.58 0.57 19.98
N ASN A 177 -8.58 1.09 19.25
CA ASN A 177 -7.59 1.99 19.78
C ASN A 177 -8.05 3.46 19.74
N ASP A 178 -7.20 4.35 20.20
CA ASP A 178 -7.37 5.78 20.04
C ASP A 178 -7.31 6.16 18.56
N VAL A 179 -8.27 6.95 18.10
CA VAL A 179 -8.41 7.30 16.68
C VAL A 179 -7.22 8.11 16.20
N ASP A 180 -6.77 9.08 16.99
CA ASP A 180 -5.68 9.97 16.60
C ASP A 180 -4.34 9.21 16.55
N ALA A 181 -4.13 8.25 17.46
CA ALA A 181 -2.95 7.40 17.46
C ALA A 181 -2.89 6.49 16.22
N VAL A 182 -4.03 5.91 15.81
CA VAL A 182 -4.12 5.08 14.59
C VAL A 182 -3.93 5.92 13.33
N LEU A 183 -4.56 7.09 13.26
CA LEU A 183 -4.42 8.01 12.14
C LEU A 183 -2.97 8.49 12.00
N HIS A 184 -2.32 8.82 13.12
CA HIS A 184 -0.91 9.18 13.12
C HIS A 184 -0.03 8.07 12.53
N SER A 185 -0.25 6.82 12.94
CA SER A 185 0.46 5.67 12.37
C SER A 185 0.17 5.51 10.88
N TYR A 186 -1.10 5.59 10.46
CA TYR A 186 -1.52 5.46 9.07
C TYR A 186 -0.89 6.51 8.15
N PHE A 187 -0.87 7.79 8.56
CA PHE A 187 -0.24 8.86 7.77
C PHE A 187 1.27 8.69 7.64
N ASN A 188 1.93 8.20 8.70
CA ASN A 188 3.35 7.87 8.64
C ASN A 188 3.64 6.68 7.72
N TYR A 189 2.73 5.68 7.63
CA TYR A 189 2.87 4.58 6.67
C TYR A 189 2.77 5.07 5.22
N CYS A 190 1.82 5.97 4.93
CA CYS A 190 1.68 6.60 3.62
C CYS A 190 2.92 7.42 3.23
N ALA A 191 3.57 8.04 4.20
CA ALA A 191 4.72 8.91 4.03
C ALA A 191 6.08 8.19 3.98
N LEU A 192 6.14 6.86 4.01
CA LEU A 192 7.39 6.13 3.79
C LEU A 192 7.97 6.47 2.42
N GLN A 193 9.26 6.78 2.37
CA GLN A 193 9.99 7.09 1.13
C GLN A 193 10.73 5.86 0.63
N MET A 194 10.39 5.44 -0.58
CA MET A 194 11.03 4.32 -1.26
C MET A 194 11.23 4.65 -2.75
N SER A 195 12.15 3.97 -3.39
CA SER A 195 12.30 3.99 -4.85
C SER A 195 11.50 2.85 -5.51
N CYS A 196 11.39 2.87 -6.86
CA CYS A 196 10.80 1.75 -7.59
C CYS A 196 11.54 0.43 -7.31
N LEU A 197 12.87 0.48 -7.23
CA LEU A 197 13.71 -0.69 -6.92
C LEU A 197 13.48 -1.20 -5.50
N ASP A 198 13.37 -0.31 -4.51
CA ASP A 198 13.05 -0.70 -3.14
C ASP A 198 11.72 -1.44 -3.06
N LEU A 199 10.69 -0.92 -3.75
CA LEU A 199 9.37 -1.56 -3.80
C LEU A 199 9.40 -2.90 -4.52
N ALA A 200 10.05 -2.99 -5.70
CA ALA A 200 10.14 -4.23 -6.45
C ALA A 200 10.83 -5.34 -5.63
N ARG A 201 11.91 -4.99 -4.92
CA ARG A 201 12.63 -5.90 -4.03
C ARG A 201 11.79 -6.29 -2.82
N ALA A 202 11.17 -5.31 -2.15
CA ALA A 202 10.37 -5.54 -0.95
C ALA A 202 9.16 -6.45 -1.20
N PHE A 203 8.55 -6.39 -2.38
CA PHE A 203 7.40 -7.21 -2.76
C PHE A 203 7.74 -8.51 -3.49
N SER A 204 9.02 -8.84 -3.68
CA SER A 204 9.45 -10.06 -4.38
C SER A 204 8.81 -11.34 -3.80
N PHE A 205 8.55 -11.38 -2.50
CA PHE A 205 7.89 -12.52 -1.85
C PHE A 205 6.48 -12.80 -2.40
N LEU A 206 5.77 -11.80 -2.92
CA LEU A 206 4.43 -11.99 -3.51
C LEU A 206 4.48 -12.79 -4.82
N ALA A 207 5.59 -12.74 -5.54
CA ALA A 207 5.84 -13.51 -6.76
C ALA A 207 6.60 -14.82 -6.52
N ASN A 208 6.94 -15.14 -5.27
CA ASN A 208 7.80 -16.26 -4.89
C ASN A 208 7.23 -17.05 -3.68
N GLU A 209 5.94 -17.36 -3.72
CA GLU A 209 5.24 -18.19 -2.70
C GLU A 209 5.44 -17.72 -1.25
N GLY A 210 5.65 -16.42 -1.07
CA GLY A 210 5.84 -15.80 0.23
C GLY A 210 7.29 -15.73 0.71
N VAL A 211 8.25 -16.21 -0.09
CA VAL A 211 9.69 -16.14 0.22
C VAL A 211 10.30 -14.91 -0.43
N SER A 212 10.95 -14.07 0.36
CA SER A 212 11.71 -12.92 -0.15
C SER A 212 12.85 -13.39 -1.05
N ALA A 213 12.86 -13.00 -2.30
CA ALA A 213 13.95 -13.31 -3.24
C ALA A 213 15.26 -12.59 -2.85
N HIS A 214 15.18 -11.51 -2.06
CA HIS A 214 16.33 -10.77 -1.57
C HIS A 214 17.02 -11.45 -0.40
N SER A 215 16.25 -11.89 0.60
CA SER A 215 16.81 -12.40 1.88
C SER A 215 16.64 -13.90 2.08
N GLY A 216 15.81 -14.57 1.29
CA GLY A 216 15.42 -15.97 1.51
C GLY A 216 14.43 -16.16 2.67
N GLU A 217 13.96 -15.08 3.28
CA GLU A 217 13.03 -15.12 4.41
C GLU A 217 11.63 -15.53 3.98
N GLN A 218 10.98 -16.42 4.72
CA GLN A 218 9.56 -16.71 4.58
C GLN A 218 8.75 -15.58 5.25
N VAL A 219 8.20 -14.67 4.45
CA VAL A 219 7.41 -13.51 4.91
C VAL A 219 5.94 -13.91 5.16
N LEU A 220 5.38 -14.71 4.27
CA LEU A 220 4.04 -15.28 4.34
C LEU A 220 4.08 -16.74 3.90
N THR A 221 3.14 -17.56 4.36
CA THR A 221 2.94 -18.89 3.74
C THR A 221 2.44 -18.75 2.30
N ALA A 222 2.65 -19.76 1.46
CA ALA A 222 2.14 -19.78 0.08
C ALA A 222 0.62 -19.53 0.01
N ARG A 223 -0.15 -20.07 0.99
CA ARG A 223 -1.59 -19.81 1.11
C ARG A 223 -1.91 -18.34 1.37
N GLN A 224 -1.23 -17.72 2.34
CA GLN A 224 -1.42 -16.29 2.66
C GLN A 224 -0.99 -15.38 1.51
N THR A 225 0.10 -15.72 0.82
CA THR A 225 0.56 -15.01 -0.38
C THR A 225 -0.50 -15.04 -1.48
N LYS A 226 -1.09 -16.21 -1.75
CA LYS A 226 -2.21 -16.34 -2.69
C LYS A 226 -3.40 -15.49 -2.27
N GLN A 227 -3.75 -15.47 -0.97
CA GLN A 227 -4.86 -14.66 -0.46
C GLN A 227 -4.60 -13.15 -0.68
N VAL A 228 -3.41 -12.65 -0.34
CA VAL A 228 -3.03 -11.24 -0.57
C VAL A 228 -3.09 -10.89 -2.06
N ASN A 229 -2.50 -11.73 -2.93
CA ASN A 229 -2.54 -11.52 -4.38
C ASN A 229 -3.96 -11.52 -4.93
N SER A 230 -4.84 -12.39 -4.42
CA SER A 230 -6.25 -12.45 -4.85
C SER A 230 -7.01 -11.18 -4.47
N ILE A 231 -6.80 -10.66 -3.27
CA ILE A 231 -7.44 -9.40 -2.83
C ILE A 231 -6.85 -8.21 -3.62
N MET A 232 -5.55 -8.20 -3.93
CA MET A 232 -4.96 -7.17 -4.80
C MET A 232 -5.56 -7.22 -6.20
N ALA A 233 -5.75 -8.40 -6.79
CA ALA A 233 -6.33 -8.53 -8.12
C ALA A 233 -7.76 -7.98 -8.22
N THR A 234 -8.55 -8.10 -7.14
CA THR A 234 -9.96 -7.67 -7.11
C THR A 234 -10.19 -6.28 -6.53
N SER A 235 -9.25 -5.75 -5.76
CA SER A 235 -9.47 -4.53 -4.94
C SER A 235 -8.28 -3.57 -4.92
N GLY A 236 -7.11 -3.94 -5.45
CA GLY A 236 -5.90 -3.15 -5.32
C GLY A 236 -5.89 -1.84 -6.12
N LEU A 237 -6.72 -1.77 -7.18
CA LEU A 237 -6.94 -0.57 -8.00
C LEU A 237 -8.38 -0.02 -7.83
N TYR A 238 -9.01 -0.33 -6.70
CA TYR A 238 -10.33 0.19 -6.31
C TYR A 238 -11.42 -0.13 -7.35
N ASP A 239 -12.15 0.88 -7.83
CA ASP A 239 -13.17 0.78 -8.85
C ASP A 239 -12.62 0.39 -10.25
N GLU A 240 -11.33 0.61 -10.51
CA GLU A 240 -10.64 0.21 -11.75
C GLU A 240 -10.07 -1.23 -11.71
N ALA A 241 -10.20 -1.96 -10.60
CA ALA A 241 -9.60 -3.30 -10.46
C ALA A 241 -10.08 -4.29 -11.53
N GLY A 242 -11.37 -4.24 -11.91
CA GLY A 242 -11.92 -5.10 -12.97
C GLY A 242 -11.34 -4.80 -14.34
N ASN A 243 -11.21 -3.52 -14.70
CA ASN A 243 -10.61 -3.10 -15.97
C ASN A 243 -9.12 -3.46 -16.03
N PHE A 244 -8.40 -3.26 -14.94
CA PHE A 244 -7.00 -3.65 -14.84
C PHE A 244 -6.80 -5.17 -14.94
N ALA A 245 -7.61 -5.96 -14.24
CA ALA A 245 -7.56 -7.41 -14.33
C ALA A 245 -7.84 -7.92 -15.77
N TYR A 246 -8.81 -7.30 -16.45
CA TYR A 246 -9.13 -7.65 -17.85
C TYR A 246 -7.96 -7.34 -18.80
N ARG A 247 -7.28 -6.20 -18.63
CA ARG A 247 -6.21 -5.75 -19.53
C ARG A 247 -4.85 -6.36 -19.22
N VAL A 248 -4.53 -6.54 -17.94
CA VAL A 248 -3.18 -6.91 -17.48
C VAL A 248 -3.15 -8.32 -16.91
N GLY A 249 -4.20 -8.75 -16.19
CA GLY A 249 -4.31 -10.09 -15.62
C GLY A 249 -3.37 -10.39 -14.45
N LEU A 250 -2.77 -9.36 -13.83
CA LEU A 250 -1.86 -9.50 -12.70
C LEU A 250 -2.42 -8.77 -11.47
N PRO A 251 -2.09 -9.24 -10.25
CA PRO A 251 -2.36 -8.46 -9.05
C PRO A 251 -1.64 -7.11 -9.10
N GLY A 252 -2.29 -6.04 -8.65
CA GLY A 252 -1.70 -4.71 -8.65
C GLY A 252 -2.21 -3.87 -7.49
N LYS A 253 -1.38 -2.91 -7.04
CA LYS A 253 -1.76 -1.91 -6.05
C LYS A 253 -1.30 -0.53 -6.49
N SER A 254 -2.24 0.40 -6.60
CA SER A 254 -1.96 1.80 -6.85
C SER A 254 -1.69 2.58 -5.55
N GLY A 255 -0.87 3.62 -5.65
CA GLY A 255 -0.56 4.52 -4.56
C GLY A 255 -0.37 5.94 -5.04
#